data_6a6f0cdf815e1acf954f2b3daee0c8b2
#
_entry.id   6a6f0cdf815e1acf954f2b3daee0c8b2
#
_cell.length_a   1.000
_cell.length_b   1.000
_cell.length_c   1.000
_cell.angle_alpha   90.00
_cell.angle_beta   90.00
_cell.angle_gamma   90.00
#
_symmetry.space_group_name_H-M   'P 1'
#
loop_
_entity.id
_entity.type
_entity.pdbx_description
1 polymer ?
#
loop_
_entity_poly.entity_id
_entity_poly.type
_entity_poly.pdbx_seq_one_letter_code
_entity_poly.pdbx_strand_id
1 'polypeptide(L)'
;MIKKTPRRHFVQSSLLSAATLAVQPVAWAKRKPGLPPTRAITRGPKHHWFGYYDKLQFDPTSRYVLGMEVDFQHRSPTGKDVITVGMVDLDDGDRWIPFGQSKAWNWQQGCMLQWLPGSKTQVLWNDRQGDRFVCHIYDIKTKQRRTIPHAVYSVSPDGKSAVAPDFRRIGDVRPGYGYAGLPDPHADDLAPKTSGIFHIDLETGESKLIIPLADIARVGVIPQAKFGIKHYFNHLLYSPDGSRFITLHRWRYPDGSRLTRMITARPDGTDVRIVIPNGYASHFIWRDPHHILSQSRHYAGTTNWSNFLFQDKEGGQVEEVGAGILDGSGHLSYLPGNEWILNDTYPKGKERLQTPHLYHVKTKRRIDLGHFHLPAIYTGEWRVDTHPRFSPDSRYVCIDAPDGKAGRQLHLIDIRGLLN
;
A
#
# COMPACT_ATOMS: atom_id res chain seq x y z
N MET A 1 -56.23 70.71 -20.40
CA MET A 1 -55.18 70.86 -19.43
C MET A 1 -54.97 69.49 -18.75
N ILE A 2 -53.97 68.75 -19.16
CA ILE A 2 -53.66 67.41 -18.58
C ILE A 2 -52.30 67.51 -17.85
N LYS A 3 -52.33 67.36 -16.54
CA LYS A 3 -51.11 67.36 -15.66
C LYS A 3 -50.36 66.03 -15.81
N LYS A 4 -49.09 66.10 -16.21
CA LYS A 4 -48.17 64.96 -16.23
C LYS A 4 -47.52 64.81 -14.82
N THR A 5 -47.65 63.60 -14.26
CA THR A 5 -46.99 63.22 -13.02
C THR A 5 -45.63 62.59 -13.36
N PRO A 6 -44.51 62.86 -12.63
CA PRO A 6 -43.21 62.26 -12.93
C PRO A 6 -43.09 60.87 -12.27
N ARG A 7 -42.57 59.87 -13.06
CA ARG A 7 -42.19 58.54 -12.59
C ARG A 7 -40.88 58.62 -11.80
N ARG A 8 -40.92 58.21 -10.56
CA ARG A 8 -39.71 57.93 -9.76
C ARG A 8 -39.13 56.59 -10.14
N HIS A 9 -37.87 56.54 -10.61
CA HIS A 9 -37.09 55.35 -10.76
C HIS A 9 -36.53 54.88 -9.39
N PHE A 10 -36.93 53.72 -8.95
CA PHE A 10 -36.38 53.01 -7.80
C PHE A 10 -35.15 52.22 -8.26
N VAL A 11 -33.95 52.66 -7.85
CA VAL A 11 -32.72 51.90 -8.06
C VAL A 11 -32.58 50.95 -6.87
N GLN A 12 -32.82 49.68 -7.05
CA GLN A 12 -32.50 48.63 -6.09
C GLN A 12 -31.01 48.31 -6.15
N SER A 13 -30.24 48.76 -5.20
CA SER A 13 -28.84 48.36 -4.99
C SER A 13 -28.80 46.99 -4.31
N SER A 14 -28.48 45.95 -5.04
CA SER A 14 -28.27 44.62 -4.53
C SER A 14 -26.85 44.56 -3.90
N LEU A 15 -26.75 44.59 -2.60
CA LEU A 15 -25.55 44.31 -1.83
C LEU A 15 -25.31 42.77 -1.90
N LEU A 16 -24.38 42.32 -2.74
CA LEU A 16 -23.83 40.97 -2.70
C LEU A 16 -22.88 40.89 -1.46
N SER A 17 -23.39 40.32 -0.37
CA SER A 17 -22.54 39.93 0.77
C SER A 17 -21.72 38.70 0.33
N ALA A 18 -20.44 38.89 0.06
CA ALA A 18 -19.47 37.81 -0.09
C ALA A 18 -19.24 37.20 1.31
N ALA A 19 -19.90 36.08 1.60
CA ALA A 19 -19.59 35.26 2.75
C ALA A 19 -18.24 34.57 2.51
N THR A 20 -17.16 35.13 3.07
CA THR A 20 -15.88 34.43 3.22
C THR A 20 -16.10 33.26 4.16
N LEU A 21 -16.22 32.06 3.62
CA LEU A 21 -16.15 30.81 4.39
C LEU A 21 -14.73 30.72 4.99
N ALA A 22 -14.60 31.12 6.23
CA ALA A 22 -13.37 30.90 7.00
C ALA A 22 -13.20 29.39 7.16
N VAL A 23 -12.21 28.83 6.49
CA VAL A 23 -11.77 27.43 6.70
C VAL A 23 -11.29 27.34 8.15
N GLN A 24 -12.08 26.67 8.99
CA GLN A 24 -11.68 26.45 10.38
C GLN A 24 -10.50 25.47 10.40
N PRO A 25 -9.43 25.80 11.15
CA PRO A 25 -8.29 24.88 11.27
C PRO A 25 -8.77 23.57 11.89
N VAL A 26 -8.48 22.45 11.24
CA VAL A 26 -8.82 21.10 11.76
C VAL A 26 -8.04 20.86 13.04
N ALA A 27 -8.76 20.66 14.14
CA ALA A 27 -8.15 20.49 15.44
C ALA A 27 -7.42 19.14 15.55
N TRP A 28 -6.15 19.18 15.93
CA TRP A 28 -5.42 18.00 16.39
C TRP A 28 -6.00 17.52 17.72
N ALA A 29 -6.13 16.21 17.90
CA ALA A 29 -6.51 15.66 19.21
C ALA A 29 -5.51 16.08 20.29
N LYS A 30 -6.00 16.37 21.51
CA LYS A 30 -5.14 16.72 22.63
C LYS A 30 -4.04 15.66 22.80
N ARG A 31 -2.78 16.12 22.85
CA ARG A 31 -1.59 15.29 22.98
C ARG A 31 -1.70 14.43 24.25
N LYS A 32 -1.70 13.11 24.10
CA LYS A 32 -1.47 12.21 25.23
C LYS A 32 -0.01 12.39 25.69
N PRO A 33 0.29 12.41 26.99
CA PRO A 33 1.67 12.53 27.45
C PRO A 33 2.58 11.50 26.75
N GLY A 34 3.67 11.96 26.13
CA GLY A 34 4.65 11.10 25.46
C GLY A 34 4.34 10.66 24.03
N LEU A 35 3.11 10.87 23.50
CA LEU A 35 2.74 10.50 22.13
C LEU A 35 2.58 11.73 21.22
N PRO A 36 2.88 11.60 19.89
CA PRO A 36 2.68 12.67 18.92
C PRO A 36 1.18 12.96 18.69
N PRO A 37 0.82 14.18 18.24
CA PRO A 37 -0.54 14.51 17.88
C PRO A 37 -1.05 13.65 16.73
N THR A 38 -2.29 13.17 16.85
CA THR A 38 -2.93 12.32 15.85
C THR A 38 -4.36 12.81 15.59
N ARG A 39 -4.83 12.75 14.35
CA ARG A 39 -6.19 13.05 13.96
C ARG A 39 -6.69 12.17 12.83
N ALA A 40 -7.98 11.87 12.78
CA ALA A 40 -8.61 11.29 11.61
C ALA A 40 -8.73 12.36 10.50
N ILE A 41 -8.32 12.02 9.29
CA ILE A 41 -8.41 12.88 8.10
C ILE A 41 -9.53 12.46 7.15
N THR A 42 -10.22 11.37 7.45
CA THR A 42 -11.47 10.95 6.79
C THR A 42 -12.52 10.69 7.85
N ARG A 43 -13.81 10.73 7.45
CA ARG A 43 -14.94 10.65 8.40
C ARG A 43 -16.05 9.78 7.86
N GLY A 44 -16.80 9.14 8.78
CA GLY A 44 -18.02 8.41 8.42
C GLY A 44 -19.07 9.29 7.74
N PRO A 45 -20.17 8.68 7.23
CA PRO A 45 -20.59 7.30 7.49
C PRO A 45 -19.86 6.24 6.66
N LYS A 46 -19.17 6.61 5.58
CA LYS A 46 -18.42 5.67 4.75
C LYS A 46 -17.05 5.34 5.36
N HIS A 47 -16.45 4.26 4.87
CA HIS A 47 -15.21 3.70 5.38
C HIS A 47 -14.08 4.01 4.43
N HIS A 48 -12.95 4.46 4.97
CA HIS A 48 -11.80 4.87 4.18
C HIS A 48 -10.56 4.09 4.58
N TRP A 49 -9.73 3.76 3.60
CA TRP A 49 -8.41 3.14 3.79
C TRP A 49 -7.52 3.39 2.59
N PHE A 50 -6.25 3.07 2.69
CA PHE A 50 -5.32 3.12 1.57
C PHE A 50 -4.77 1.74 1.22
N GLY A 51 -4.48 0.92 2.22
CA GLY A 51 -3.94 -0.41 2.03
C GLY A 51 -2.43 -0.44 2.27
N TYR A 52 -1.61 -0.85 1.27
CA TYR A 52 -0.29 -1.35 1.55
C TYR A 52 0.76 -0.26 1.83
N TYR A 53 1.72 -0.58 2.71
CA TYR A 53 2.72 0.34 3.28
C TYR A 53 3.79 0.80 2.30
N ASP A 54 4.03 0.07 1.19
CA ASP A 54 5.08 0.32 0.21
C ASP A 54 4.65 1.17 -0.99
N LYS A 55 3.44 1.73 -0.96
CA LYS A 55 2.90 2.55 -2.05
C LYS A 55 2.98 4.04 -1.73
N LEU A 56 3.20 4.86 -2.76
CA LEU A 56 3.27 6.32 -2.64
C LEU A 56 1.87 6.91 -2.37
N GLN A 57 1.53 7.09 -1.10
CA GLN A 57 0.25 7.62 -0.68
C GLN A 57 0.18 9.14 -0.74
N PHE A 58 1.26 9.82 -0.33
CA PHE A 58 1.33 11.28 -0.35
C PHE A 58 1.80 11.78 -1.71
N ASP A 59 1.28 12.93 -2.13
CA ASP A 59 1.85 13.67 -3.25
C ASP A 59 3.24 14.24 -2.91
N PRO A 60 4.05 14.63 -3.91
CA PRO A 60 5.39 15.18 -3.65
C PRO A 60 5.42 16.45 -2.79
N THR A 61 4.29 17.16 -2.63
CA THR A 61 4.19 18.35 -1.78
C THR A 61 3.73 18.05 -0.35
N SER A 62 3.38 16.80 -0.04
CA SER A 62 2.81 16.35 1.23
C SER A 62 1.44 16.96 1.57
N ARG A 63 0.73 17.51 0.57
CA ARG A 63 -0.60 18.10 0.72
C ARG A 63 -1.73 17.11 0.51
N TYR A 64 -1.63 16.28 -0.54
CA TYR A 64 -2.68 15.34 -0.90
C TYR A 64 -2.36 13.94 -0.41
N VAL A 65 -3.34 13.28 0.22
CA VAL A 65 -3.24 11.92 0.75
C VAL A 65 -4.23 11.04 0.04
N LEU A 66 -3.76 10.08 -0.76
CA LEU A 66 -4.60 9.15 -1.48
C LEU A 66 -5.35 8.22 -0.54
N GLY A 67 -6.55 7.82 -0.95
CA GLY A 67 -7.38 6.87 -0.22
C GLY A 67 -8.47 6.24 -1.10
N MET A 68 -9.14 5.27 -0.53
CA MET A 68 -10.29 4.59 -1.10
C MET A 68 -11.47 4.69 -0.14
N GLU A 69 -12.67 4.65 -0.68
CA GLU A 69 -13.92 4.78 0.07
C GLU A 69 -14.88 3.66 -0.32
N VAL A 70 -15.55 3.08 0.68
CA VAL A 70 -16.59 2.05 0.50
C VAL A 70 -17.70 2.21 1.56
N ASP A 71 -18.89 1.67 1.28
CA ASP A 71 -20.08 1.80 2.15
C ASP A 71 -20.32 0.58 3.06
N PHE A 72 -19.48 -0.44 3.01
CA PHE A 72 -19.61 -1.65 3.82
C PHE A 72 -18.28 -2.06 4.47
N GLN A 73 -18.36 -2.97 5.45
CA GLN A 73 -17.22 -3.62 6.10
C GLN A 73 -17.56 -5.08 6.43
N HIS A 74 -16.60 -5.79 7.03
CA HIS A 74 -16.76 -7.10 7.68
C HIS A 74 -17.22 -8.24 6.75
N ARG A 75 -16.91 -8.12 5.47
CA ARG A 75 -17.07 -9.21 4.49
C ARG A 75 -16.02 -9.11 3.39
N SER A 76 -15.79 -10.22 2.72
CA SER A 76 -14.95 -10.26 1.51
C SER A 76 -15.61 -9.48 0.36
N PRO A 77 -14.81 -8.80 -0.48
CA PRO A 77 -15.33 -8.18 -1.70
C PRO A 77 -15.75 -9.25 -2.70
N THR A 78 -16.76 -8.92 -3.49
CA THR A 78 -17.25 -9.70 -4.62
C THR A 78 -16.92 -8.97 -5.94
N GLY A 79 -17.06 -9.65 -7.06
CA GLY A 79 -16.88 -9.02 -8.38
C GLY A 79 -17.90 -7.91 -8.71
N LYS A 80 -18.93 -7.67 -7.87
CA LYS A 80 -19.92 -6.62 -8.03
C LYS A 80 -19.60 -5.37 -7.21
N ASP A 81 -18.73 -5.48 -6.22
CA ASP A 81 -18.44 -4.40 -5.29
C ASP A 81 -17.51 -3.36 -5.93
N VAL A 82 -17.91 -2.12 -5.84
CA VAL A 82 -17.20 -0.96 -6.39
C VAL A 82 -16.75 -0.07 -5.25
N ILE A 83 -15.50 0.36 -5.31
CA ILE A 83 -14.97 1.37 -4.42
C ILE A 83 -14.79 2.71 -5.13
N THR A 84 -14.84 3.80 -4.38
CA THR A 84 -14.43 5.12 -4.86
C THR A 84 -12.94 5.33 -4.57
N VAL A 85 -12.22 5.86 -5.55
CA VAL A 85 -10.82 6.27 -5.44
C VAL A 85 -10.77 7.78 -5.33
N GLY A 86 -9.98 8.29 -4.40
CA GLY A 86 -9.91 9.73 -4.14
C GLY A 86 -8.66 10.14 -3.37
N MET A 87 -8.66 11.38 -2.91
CA MET A 87 -7.61 11.96 -2.08
C MET A 87 -8.20 12.91 -1.04
N VAL A 88 -7.48 13.09 0.06
CA VAL A 88 -7.74 14.10 1.08
C VAL A 88 -6.85 15.30 0.82
N ASP A 89 -7.41 16.51 0.82
CA ASP A 89 -6.66 17.77 0.78
C ASP A 89 -6.41 18.26 2.22
N LEU A 90 -5.18 18.11 2.70
CA LEU A 90 -4.80 18.46 4.07
C LEU A 90 -4.84 19.99 4.34
N ASP A 91 -4.70 20.80 3.28
CA ASP A 91 -4.71 22.28 3.37
C ASP A 91 -6.13 22.85 3.25
N ASP A 92 -7.13 22.01 2.89
CA ASP A 92 -8.53 22.41 2.75
C ASP A 92 -9.43 21.64 3.74
N GLY A 93 -9.07 21.67 5.01
CA GLY A 93 -9.87 21.10 6.10
C GLY A 93 -10.08 19.59 6.02
N ASP A 94 -9.12 18.85 5.46
CA ASP A 94 -9.20 17.42 5.19
C ASP A 94 -10.36 17.04 4.23
N ARG A 95 -10.63 17.87 3.24
CA ARG A 95 -11.70 17.65 2.27
C ARG A 95 -11.40 16.41 1.41
N TRP A 96 -12.35 15.46 1.40
CA TRP A 96 -12.30 14.31 0.51
C TRP A 96 -12.65 14.71 -0.93
N ILE A 97 -11.81 14.34 -1.90
CA ILE A 97 -11.94 14.63 -3.32
C ILE A 97 -11.96 13.32 -4.10
N PRO A 98 -13.13 12.78 -4.47
CA PRO A 98 -13.23 11.59 -5.31
C PRO A 98 -12.82 11.92 -6.75
N PHE A 99 -12.16 10.97 -7.45
CA PHE A 99 -11.78 11.13 -8.84
C PHE A 99 -11.90 9.85 -9.69
N GLY A 100 -12.18 8.69 -9.08
CA GLY A 100 -12.31 7.44 -9.81
C GLY A 100 -13.06 6.36 -9.05
N GLN A 101 -13.18 5.21 -9.70
CA GLN A 101 -13.77 4.00 -9.13
C GLN A 101 -12.94 2.78 -9.50
N SER A 102 -13.10 1.68 -8.75
CA SER A 102 -12.47 0.39 -9.04
C SER A 102 -13.36 -0.78 -8.64
N LYS A 103 -13.35 -1.81 -9.48
CA LYS A 103 -13.88 -3.17 -9.21
C LYS A 103 -12.76 -4.19 -8.96
N ALA A 104 -11.50 -3.77 -9.05
CA ALA A 104 -10.31 -4.60 -8.82
C ALA A 104 -9.61 -4.17 -7.53
N TRP A 105 -10.07 -4.68 -6.40
CA TRP A 105 -9.57 -4.27 -5.09
C TRP A 105 -9.67 -5.38 -4.04
N ASN A 106 -8.95 -5.22 -2.96
CA ASN A 106 -9.03 -6.03 -1.76
C ASN A 106 -8.77 -5.19 -0.50
N TRP A 107 -9.08 -5.73 0.67
CA TRP A 107 -8.96 -5.00 1.93
C TRP A 107 -7.51 -4.71 2.34
N GLN A 108 -6.55 -5.55 1.96
CA GLN A 108 -5.17 -5.48 2.43
C GLN A 108 -4.30 -4.52 1.61
N GLN A 109 -4.54 -4.46 0.30
CA GLN A 109 -3.68 -3.72 -0.64
C GLN A 109 -4.47 -2.75 -1.52
N GLY A 110 -5.78 -2.64 -1.32
CA GLY A 110 -6.65 -1.81 -2.14
C GLY A 110 -6.63 -2.22 -3.61
N CYS A 111 -6.65 -1.22 -4.47
CA CYS A 111 -6.53 -1.35 -5.93
C CYS A 111 -5.15 -0.93 -6.46
N MET A 112 -4.09 -1.07 -5.68
CA MET A 112 -2.73 -0.57 -5.99
C MET A 112 -2.69 0.93 -6.27
N LEU A 113 -3.58 1.70 -5.65
CA LEU A 113 -3.61 3.15 -5.73
C LEU A 113 -2.28 3.75 -5.27
N GLN A 114 -1.69 4.63 -6.08
CA GLN A 114 -0.47 5.35 -5.73
C GLN A 114 -0.24 6.55 -6.64
N TRP A 115 0.57 7.50 -6.19
CA TRP A 115 1.14 8.51 -7.08
C TRP A 115 2.08 7.83 -8.09
N LEU A 116 2.03 8.29 -9.34
CA LEU A 116 2.97 7.83 -10.36
C LEU A 116 4.37 8.38 -10.03
N PRO A 117 5.39 7.53 -9.83
CA PRO A 117 6.76 7.98 -9.58
C PRO A 117 7.23 8.99 -10.65
N GLY A 118 7.92 10.04 -10.22
CA GLY A 118 8.39 11.12 -11.11
C GLY A 118 7.32 12.13 -11.53
N SER A 119 6.02 11.88 -11.31
CA SER A 119 4.94 12.81 -11.62
C SER A 119 4.49 13.62 -10.41
N LYS A 120 4.12 14.89 -10.63
CA LYS A 120 3.49 15.77 -9.62
C LYS A 120 1.96 15.80 -9.70
N THR A 121 1.37 15.20 -10.73
CA THR A 121 -0.06 15.34 -11.00
C THR A 121 -0.76 14.04 -11.35
N GLN A 122 0.00 12.97 -11.61
CA GLN A 122 -0.58 11.71 -12.03
C GLN A 122 -0.65 10.70 -10.90
N VAL A 123 -1.78 10.02 -10.84
CA VAL A 123 -2.05 8.88 -9.96
C VAL A 123 -2.44 7.68 -10.79
N LEU A 124 -2.25 6.48 -10.25
CA LEU A 124 -2.68 5.26 -10.92
C LEU A 124 -3.38 4.31 -9.94
N TRP A 125 -4.27 3.49 -10.48
CA TRP A 125 -4.93 2.41 -9.75
C TRP A 125 -5.41 1.33 -10.70
N ASN A 126 -5.54 0.11 -10.18
CA ASN A 126 -6.12 -0.99 -10.94
C ASN A 126 -7.65 -0.96 -10.91
N ASP A 127 -8.27 -1.45 -12.00
CA ASP A 127 -9.70 -1.64 -12.15
C ASP A 127 -9.97 -2.93 -12.96
N ARG A 128 -11.23 -3.29 -13.12
CA ARG A 128 -11.68 -4.36 -14.00
C ARG A 128 -12.55 -3.82 -15.11
N GLN A 129 -12.16 -4.08 -16.35
CA GLN A 129 -12.93 -3.77 -17.55
C GLN A 129 -13.19 -5.07 -18.34
N GLY A 130 -14.45 -5.45 -18.45
CA GLY A 130 -14.85 -6.69 -19.11
C GLY A 130 -14.21 -7.92 -18.45
N ASP A 131 -13.42 -8.63 -19.23
CA ASP A 131 -12.75 -9.90 -18.90
C ASP A 131 -11.30 -9.76 -18.38
N ARG A 132 -10.84 -8.54 -18.10
CA ARG A 132 -9.45 -8.29 -17.67
C ARG A 132 -9.35 -7.27 -16.55
N PHE A 133 -8.26 -7.40 -15.78
CA PHE A 133 -7.81 -6.34 -14.88
C PHE A 133 -6.92 -5.38 -15.65
N VAL A 134 -7.17 -4.08 -15.47
CA VAL A 134 -6.53 -2.96 -16.16
C VAL A 134 -5.93 -1.99 -15.14
N CYS A 135 -5.09 -1.06 -15.58
CA CYS A 135 -4.62 0.06 -14.77
C CYS A 135 -5.06 1.38 -15.39
N HIS A 136 -5.64 2.27 -14.60
CA HIS A 136 -5.91 3.64 -14.98
C HIS A 136 -4.77 4.54 -14.52
N ILE A 137 -4.37 5.47 -15.39
CA ILE A 137 -3.47 6.58 -15.07
C ILE A 137 -4.28 7.87 -15.28
N TYR A 138 -4.38 8.68 -14.23
CA TYR A 138 -5.22 9.86 -14.19
C TYR A 138 -4.42 11.08 -13.76
N ASP A 139 -4.53 12.16 -14.51
CA ASP A 139 -3.94 13.45 -14.16
C ASP A 139 -4.96 14.31 -13.39
N ILE A 140 -4.65 14.63 -12.13
CA ILE A 140 -5.56 15.37 -11.24
C ILE A 140 -5.79 16.83 -11.66
N LYS A 141 -4.88 17.42 -12.48
CA LYS A 141 -5.01 18.79 -12.99
C LYS A 141 -5.85 18.84 -14.25
N THR A 142 -5.46 18.04 -15.26
CA THR A 142 -6.13 18.06 -16.58
C THR A 142 -7.40 17.24 -16.59
N LYS A 143 -7.63 16.37 -15.59
CA LYS A 143 -8.74 15.41 -15.51
C LYS A 143 -8.72 14.36 -16.62
N GLN A 144 -7.63 14.24 -17.35
CA GLN A 144 -7.47 13.24 -18.39
C GLN A 144 -7.12 11.89 -17.77
N ARG A 145 -7.69 10.83 -18.35
CA ARG A 145 -7.44 9.43 -17.93
C ARG A 145 -7.07 8.60 -19.14
N ARG A 146 -6.03 7.79 -19.03
CA ARG A 146 -5.71 6.71 -19.95
C ARG A 146 -5.74 5.36 -19.25
N THR A 147 -5.94 4.30 -19.99
CA THR A 147 -6.05 2.93 -19.46
C THR A 147 -5.00 2.04 -20.09
N ILE A 148 -4.23 1.37 -19.24
CA ILE A 148 -3.28 0.33 -19.59
C ILE A 148 -4.03 -1.02 -19.54
N PRO A 149 -3.97 -1.87 -20.59
CA PRO A 149 -4.77 -3.10 -20.65
C PRO A 149 -4.21 -4.24 -19.77
N HIS A 150 -3.50 -3.90 -18.69
CA HIS A 150 -2.95 -4.83 -17.71
C HIS A 150 -2.94 -4.17 -16.32
N ALA A 151 -3.24 -4.94 -15.26
CA ALA A 151 -3.09 -4.47 -13.88
C ALA A 151 -1.62 -4.37 -13.50
N VAL A 152 -1.27 -3.41 -12.64
CA VAL A 152 0.10 -3.18 -12.14
C VAL A 152 0.22 -3.51 -10.66
N TYR A 153 1.44 -3.78 -10.21
CA TYR A 153 1.72 -3.96 -8.79
C TYR A 153 2.79 -2.98 -8.30
N SER A 154 4.00 -3.05 -8.83
CA SER A 154 5.09 -2.13 -8.51
C SER A 154 5.49 -1.35 -9.76
N VAL A 155 5.57 -0.04 -9.62
CA VAL A 155 5.98 0.88 -10.69
C VAL A 155 7.46 1.18 -10.52
N SER A 156 8.19 1.25 -11.64
CA SER A 156 9.61 1.65 -11.65
C SER A 156 9.78 3.10 -11.14
N PRO A 157 10.91 3.43 -10.51
CA PRO A 157 11.14 4.78 -9.97
C PRO A 157 11.06 5.91 -10.99
N ASP A 158 11.31 5.61 -12.29
CA ASP A 158 11.17 6.55 -13.39
C ASP A 158 9.74 6.71 -13.93
N GLY A 159 8.79 5.92 -13.40
CA GLY A 159 7.39 5.96 -13.79
C GLY A 159 7.06 5.38 -15.17
N LYS A 160 8.01 4.73 -15.86
CA LYS A 160 7.83 4.29 -17.26
C LYS A 160 7.37 2.84 -17.39
N SER A 161 7.66 2.01 -16.41
CA SER A 161 7.27 0.60 -16.44
C SER A 161 6.72 0.12 -15.11
N ALA A 162 6.12 -1.06 -15.13
CA ALA A 162 5.68 -1.74 -13.92
C ALA A 162 5.93 -3.23 -14.02
N VAL A 163 5.97 -3.90 -12.87
CA VAL A 163 5.88 -5.36 -12.77
C VAL A 163 4.62 -5.75 -12.02
N ALA A 164 4.00 -6.85 -12.44
CA ALA A 164 2.78 -7.35 -11.81
C ALA A 164 2.72 -8.88 -11.83
N PRO A 165 2.16 -9.50 -10.79
CA PRO A 165 1.74 -10.90 -10.82
C PRO A 165 0.38 -11.02 -11.49
N ASP A 166 -0.06 -12.23 -11.77
CA ASP A 166 -1.45 -12.49 -12.15
C ASP A 166 -2.36 -12.39 -10.92
N PHE A 167 -3.16 -11.34 -10.83
CA PHE A 167 -4.08 -11.10 -9.70
C PHE A 167 -5.21 -12.13 -9.62
N ARG A 168 -5.56 -12.82 -10.75
CA ARG A 168 -6.52 -13.93 -10.76
C ARG A 168 -5.94 -15.11 -9.99
N ARG A 169 -4.67 -15.44 -10.25
CA ARG A 169 -3.93 -16.49 -9.53
C ARG A 169 -3.86 -16.19 -8.04
N ILE A 170 -3.58 -14.94 -7.66
CA ILE A 170 -3.57 -14.55 -6.24
C ILE A 170 -4.98 -14.67 -5.66
N GLY A 171 -6.02 -14.26 -6.37
CA GLY A 171 -7.42 -14.37 -5.94
C GLY A 171 -7.83 -15.81 -5.62
N ASP A 172 -7.36 -16.76 -6.42
CA ASP A 172 -7.61 -18.19 -6.21
C ASP A 172 -6.86 -18.78 -5.00
N VAL A 173 -5.56 -18.52 -4.88
CA VAL A 173 -4.72 -19.17 -3.86
C VAL A 173 -4.69 -18.43 -2.52
N ARG A 174 -4.96 -17.12 -2.51
CA ARG A 174 -4.90 -16.26 -1.32
C ARG A 174 -5.95 -15.15 -1.39
N PRO A 175 -7.22 -15.46 -1.19
CA PRO A 175 -8.27 -14.45 -1.05
C PRO A 175 -7.87 -13.34 -0.08
N GLY A 176 -8.21 -12.08 -0.40
CA GLY A 176 -7.81 -10.89 0.36
C GLY A 176 -6.57 -10.17 -0.15
N TYR A 177 -5.83 -10.75 -1.11
CA TYR A 177 -4.67 -10.14 -1.78
C TYR A 177 -4.77 -10.12 -3.30
N GLY A 178 -5.62 -10.94 -3.90
CA GLY A 178 -6.00 -10.87 -5.31
C GLY A 178 -7.28 -10.07 -5.48
N TYR A 179 -7.83 -10.09 -6.68
CA TYR A 179 -9.07 -9.39 -7.02
C TYR A 179 -10.19 -10.35 -7.33
N ALA A 180 -11.40 -10.01 -6.90
CA ALA A 180 -12.61 -10.77 -7.18
C ALA A 180 -13.15 -10.48 -8.60
N GLY A 181 -13.97 -11.41 -9.12
CA GLY A 181 -14.76 -11.22 -10.32
C GLY A 181 -14.19 -11.79 -11.62
N LEU A 182 -12.94 -12.23 -11.62
CA LEU A 182 -12.34 -13.00 -12.72
C LEU A 182 -11.67 -14.26 -12.13
N PRO A 183 -12.03 -15.47 -12.61
CA PRO A 183 -11.41 -16.70 -12.14
C PRO A 183 -9.97 -16.83 -12.66
N ASP A 184 -9.15 -17.62 -11.95
CA ASP A 184 -7.85 -18.03 -12.46
C ASP A 184 -8.04 -19.02 -13.62
N PRO A 185 -7.60 -18.71 -14.87
CA PRO A 185 -7.73 -19.63 -15.99
C PRO A 185 -6.84 -20.89 -15.84
N HIS A 186 -5.93 -20.88 -14.88
CA HIS A 186 -5.00 -21.96 -14.55
C HIS A 186 -5.25 -22.53 -13.15
N ALA A 187 -6.52 -22.49 -12.68
CA ALA A 187 -6.86 -22.90 -11.32
C ALA A 187 -6.39 -24.33 -10.97
N ASP A 188 -6.40 -25.25 -11.92
CA ASP A 188 -5.99 -26.64 -11.73
C ASP A 188 -4.49 -26.90 -12.01
N ASP A 189 -3.76 -25.92 -12.57
CA ASP A 189 -2.33 -26.03 -12.81
C ASP A 189 -1.52 -25.56 -11.62
N LEU A 190 -0.65 -26.41 -11.10
CA LEU A 190 0.17 -26.12 -9.93
C LEU A 190 1.23 -25.03 -10.20
N ALA A 191 1.77 -24.97 -11.41
CA ALA A 191 2.79 -24.01 -11.82
C ALA A 191 2.69 -23.68 -13.32
N PRO A 192 1.73 -22.85 -13.75
CA PRO A 192 1.46 -22.60 -15.16
C PRO A 192 2.62 -21.91 -15.88
N LYS A 193 2.81 -22.27 -17.18
CA LYS A 193 3.82 -21.67 -18.05
C LYS A 193 3.43 -20.28 -18.56
N THR A 194 2.14 -19.97 -18.59
CA THR A 194 1.57 -18.73 -19.16
C THR A 194 1.10 -17.75 -18.10
N SER A 195 1.36 -18.02 -16.82
CA SER A 195 1.12 -17.13 -15.70
C SER A 195 2.39 -16.98 -14.86
N GLY A 196 2.58 -15.81 -14.26
CA GLY A 196 3.79 -15.50 -13.51
C GLY A 196 3.93 -14.02 -13.22
N ILE A 197 5.12 -13.46 -13.48
CA ILE A 197 5.38 -12.01 -13.39
C ILE A 197 5.42 -11.44 -14.79
N PHE A 198 4.67 -10.36 -14.98
CA PHE A 198 4.62 -9.59 -16.21
C PHE A 198 5.38 -8.26 -16.01
N HIS A 199 6.15 -7.86 -17.03
CA HIS A 199 6.64 -6.49 -17.21
C HIS A 199 5.62 -5.75 -18.07
N ILE A 200 5.28 -4.53 -17.70
CA ILE A 200 4.31 -3.69 -18.37
C ILE A 200 4.98 -2.36 -18.70
N ASP A 201 4.99 -1.98 -19.97
CA ASP A 201 5.34 -0.64 -20.42
C ASP A 201 4.15 0.29 -20.16
N LEU A 202 4.35 1.32 -19.36
CA LEU A 202 3.26 2.24 -18.96
C LEU A 202 2.96 3.31 -20.02
N GLU A 203 3.81 3.49 -21.04
CA GLU A 203 3.56 4.41 -22.15
C GLU A 203 2.72 3.73 -23.23
N THR A 204 3.17 2.57 -23.70
CA THR A 204 2.54 1.82 -24.81
C THR A 204 1.39 0.92 -24.33
N GLY A 205 1.43 0.47 -23.07
CA GLY A 205 0.51 -0.54 -22.53
C GLY A 205 0.88 -1.97 -22.89
N GLU A 206 2.01 -2.19 -23.55
CA GLU A 206 2.49 -3.54 -23.85
C GLU A 206 2.87 -4.30 -22.58
N SER A 207 2.55 -5.59 -22.55
CA SER A 207 2.90 -6.46 -21.41
C SER A 207 3.58 -7.74 -21.90
N LYS A 208 4.59 -8.17 -21.17
CA LYS A 208 5.37 -9.39 -21.46
C LYS A 208 5.50 -10.23 -20.19
N LEU A 209 5.20 -11.54 -20.28
CA LEU A 209 5.54 -12.50 -19.22
C LEU A 209 7.07 -12.64 -19.16
N ILE A 210 7.67 -12.28 -18.02
CA ILE A 210 9.13 -12.26 -17.83
C ILE A 210 9.61 -13.37 -16.90
N ILE A 211 8.81 -13.85 -15.95
CA ILE A 211 9.12 -14.96 -15.05
C ILE A 211 7.91 -15.89 -14.97
N PRO A 212 7.84 -16.96 -15.79
CA PRO A 212 6.79 -17.97 -15.68
C PRO A 212 6.84 -18.73 -14.35
N LEU A 213 5.68 -19.07 -13.79
CA LEU A 213 5.62 -19.88 -12.57
C LEU A 213 6.26 -21.27 -12.76
N ALA A 214 6.09 -21.88 -13.95
CA ALA A 214 6.70 -23.15 -14.26
C ALA A 214 8.23 -23.14 -14.21
N ASP A 215 8.85 -22.02 -14.56
CA ASP A 215 10.30 -21.90 -14.57
C ASP A 215 10.82 -21.67 -13.15
N ILE A 216 10.23 -20.74 -12.42
CA ILE A 216 10.68 -20.45 -11.04
C ILE A 216 10.43 -21.63 -10.09
N ALA A 217 9.42 -22.45 -10.33
CA ALA A 217 9.14 -23.65 -9.54
C ALA A 217 10.28 -24.70 -9.63
N ARG A 218 11.13 -24.62 -10.65
CA ARG A 218 12.28 -25.51 -10.87
C ARG A 218 13.61 -24.94 -10.39
N VAL A 219 13.64 -23.63 -10.07
CA VAL A 219 14.89 -22.97 -9.65
C VAL A 219 15.17 -23.28 -8.19
N GLY A 220 16.37 -23.81 -7.91
CA GLY A 220 16.83 -24.13 -6.58
C GLY A 220 16.01 -25.17 -5.83
N VAL A 221 16.33 -25.39 -4.56
CA VAL A 221 15.57 -26.30 -3.70
C VAL A 221 14.36 -25.59 -3.12
N ILE A 222 13.17 -26.16 -3.27
CA ILE A 222 11.97 -25.71 -2.57
C ILE A 222 11.92 -26.46 -1.24
N PRO A 223 12.14 -25.77 -0.09
CA PRO A 223 12.10 -26.42 1.20
C PRO A 223 10.78 -27.16 1.44
N GLN A 224 10.85 -28.39 1.97
CA GLN A 224 9.66 -29.17 2.33
C GLN A 224 8.67 -29.35 1.18
N ALA A 225 9.15 -29.45 -0.07
CA ALA A 225 8.30 -29.72 -1.23
C ALA A 225 7.51 -31.03 -1.02
N LYS A 226 6.18 -30.90 -1.08
CA LYS A 226 5.24 -32.03 -1.03
C LYS A 226 4.44 -32.04 -2.33
N PHE A 227 3.80 -33.17 -2.63
CA PHE A 227 2.90 -33.26 -3.77
C PHE A 227 1.73 -32.24 -3.65
N GLY A 228 1.30 -31.71 -4.79
CA GLY A 228 0.13 -30.84 -4.87
C GLY A 228 0.34 -29.41 -4.41
N ILE A 229 1.58 -28.92 -4.37
CA ILE A 229 1.87 -27.52 -4.01
C ILE A 229 1.54 -26.57 -5.16
N LYS A 230 0.73 -25.56 -4.88
CA LYS A 230 0.30 -24.55 -5.84
C LYS A 230 1.16 -23.29 -5.71
N HIS A 231 1.88 -22.97 -6.79
CA HIS A 231 2.82 -21.84 -6.83
C HIS A 231 2.13 -20.54 -7.22
N TYR A 232 2.60 -19.42 -6.63
CA TYR A 232 2.18 -18.07 -6.97
C TYR A 232 3.22 -17.02 -6.56
N PHE A 233 3.12 -15.83 -7.17
CA PHE A 233 3.87 -14.65 -6.75
C PHE A 233 2.97 -13.68 -6.01
N ASN A 234 3.56 -12.92 -5.09
CA ASN A 234 2.87 -11.88 -4.36
C ASN A 234 3.91 -10.91 -3.79
N HIS A 235 3.51 -9.66 -3.56
CA HIS A 235 4.37 -8.58 -3.09
C HIS A 235 5.59 -8.34 -3.99
N LEU A 236 5.48 -7.32 -4.83
CA LEU A 236 6.56 -6.90 -5.72
C LEU A 236 6.98 -5.48 -5.37
N LEU A 237 8.29 -5.20 -5.44
CA LEU A 237 8.82 -3.86 -5.19
C LEU A 237 10.09 -3.63 -5.99
N TYR A 238 10.12 -2.61 -6.85
CA TYR A 238 11.34 -2.16 -7.51
C TYR A 238 12.38 -1.66 -6.49
N SER A 239 13.66 -1.88 -6.81
CA SER A 239 14.77 -1.22 -6.11
C SER A 239 14.71 0.30 -6.32
N PRO A 240 15.32 1.11 -5.42
CA PRO A 240 15.29 2.57 -5.53
C PRO A 240 15.88 3.12 -6.83
N ASP A 241 16.80 2.39 -7.46
CA ASP A 241 17.42 2.72 -8.76
C ASP A 241 16.73 2.10 -9.98
N GLY A 242 15.69 1.27 -9.75
CA GLY A 242 14.96 0.59 -10.81
C GLY A 242 15.68 -0.57 -11.48
N SER A 243 16.92 -0.87 -11.08
CA SER A 243 17.74 -1.92 -11.70
C SER A 243 17.25 -3.35 -11.46
N ARG A 244 16.48 -3.54 -10.38
CA ARG A 244 15.93 -4.83 -9.95
C ARG A 244 14.55 -4.67 -9.34
N PHE A 245 13.88 -5.79 -9.10
CA PHE A 245 12.71 -5.86 -8.25
C PHE A 245 12.74 -7.10 -7.34
N ILE A 246 12.13 -6.99 -6.17
CA ILE A 246 11.85 -8.11 -5.26
C ILE A 246 10.50 -8.70 -5.59
N THR A 247 10.35 -10.01 -5.40
CA THR A 247 9.04 -10.66 -5.28
C THR A 247 9.10 -11.82 -4.30
N LEU A 248 7.97 -12.10 -3.67
CA LEU A 248 7.80 -13.31 -2.87
C LEU A 248 7.24 -14.41 -3.76
N HIS A 249 8.06 -15.44 -4.00
CA HIS A 249 7.61 -16.70 -4.58
C HIS A 249 7.06 -17.57 -3.45
N ARG A 250 5.77 -17.87 -3.52
CA ARG A 250 5.04 -18.61 -2.50
C ARG A 250 4.48 -19.91 -3.06
N TRP A 251 4.31 -20.87 -2.19
CA TRP A 251 3.57 -22.08 -2.51
C TRP A 251 2.64 -22.44 -1.37
N ARG A 252 1.46 -22.91 -1.77
CA ARG A 252 0.40 -23.33 -0.86
C ARG A 252 0.27 -24.83 -0.92
N TYR A 253 0.25 -25.45 0.25
CA TYR A 253 -0.03 -26.87 0.41
C TYR A 253 -1.54 -27.14 0.40
N PRO A 254 -1.98 -28.40 0.12
CA PRO A 254 -3.39 -28.77 0.18
C PRO A 254 -4.05 -28.51 1.55
N ASP A 255 -3.30 -28.59 2.65
CA ASP A 255 -3.76 -28.29 4.01
C ASP A 255 -3.91 -26.75 4.28
N GLY A 256 -3.63 -25.92 3.27
CA GLY A 256 -3.71 -24.48 3.38
C GLY A 256 -2.47 -23.79 3.97
N SER A 257 -1.50 -24.54 4.50
CA SER A 257 -0.23 -24.00 4.96
C SER A 257 0.59 -23.42 3.79
N ARG A 258 1.52 -22.52 4.09
CA ARG A 258 2.29 -21.78 3.08
C ARG A 258 3.74 -21.62 3.51
N LEU A 259 4.63 -21.73 2.54
CA LEU A 259 6.00 -21.28 2.66
C LEU A 259 6.32 -20.22 1.61
N THR A 260 7.38 -19.46 1.84
CA THR A 260 7.71 -18.27 1.05
C THR A 260 9.21 -18.14 0.94
N ARG A 261 9.73 -18.00 -0.26
CA ARG A 261 11.10 -17.52 -0.49
C ARG A 261 11.08 -16.13 -1.12
N MET A 262 12.11 -15.35 -0.87
CA MET A 262 12.31 -14.07 -1.52
C MET A 262 13.26 -14.24 -2.69
N ILE A 263 12.87 -13.72 -3.83
CA ILE A 263 13.72 -13.61 -4.99
C ILE A 263 13.83 -12.15 -5.45
N THR A 264 14.93 -11.82 -6.10
CA THR A 264 15.08 -10.59 -6.88
C THR A 264 15.42 -10.94 -8.32
N ALA A 265 15.07 -10.05 -9.24
CA ALA A 265 15.38 -10.20 -10.66
C ALA A 265 15.56 -8.82 -11.31
N ARG A 266 16.17 -8.79 -12.50
CA ARG A 266 16.13 -7.60 -13.37
C ARG A 266 14.74 -7.41 -13.96
N PRO A 267 14.37 -6.19 -14.39
CA PRO A 267 13.04 -5.90 -14.95
C PRO A 267 12.71 -6.70 -16.22
N ASP A 268 13.70 -7.24 -16.92
CA ASP A 268 13.52 -8.12 -18.06
C ASP A 268 13.32 -9.62 -17.71
N GLY A 269 13.34 -9.94 -16.40
CA GLY A 269 13.20 -11.29 -15.86
C GLY A 269 14.51 -12.08 -15.80
N THR A 270 15.64 -11.49 -16.17
CA THR A 270 16.96 -12.13 -16.08
C THR A 270 17.61 -11.95 -14.70
N ASP A 271 18.76 -12.61 -14.48
CA ASP A 271 19.55 -12.55 -13.23
C ASP A 271 18.69 -12.75 -11.97
N VAL A 272 17.89 -13.82 -11.97
CA VAL A 272 17.08 -14.23 -10.82
C VAL A 272 17.98 -14.69 -9.68
N ARG A 273 17.85 -14.10 -8.50
CA ARG A 273 18.59 -14.45 -7.28
C ARG A 273 17.63 -14.90 -6.19
N ILE A 274 17.97 -15.97 -5.48
CA ILE A 274 17.23 -16.41 -4.30
C ILE A 274 17.90 -15.80 -3.06
N VAL A 275 17.34 -14.71 -2.54
CA VAL A 275 17.93 -13.97 -1.40
C VAL A 275 17.57 -14.63 -0.06
N ILE A 276 16.31 -15.08 0.10
CA ILE A 276 15.85 -15.79 1.29
C ILE A 276 15.29 -17.15 0.87
N PRO A 277 16.09 -18.25 0.96
CA PRO A 277 15.70 -19.57 0.44
C PRO A 277 14.89 -20.41 1.42
N ASN A 278 14.90 -20.10 2.72
CA ASN A 278 14.54 -21.02 3.81
C ASN A 278 13.02 -21.25 4.02
N GLY A 279 12.16 -20.62 3.21
CA GLY A 279 10.70 -20.77 3.32
C GLY A 279 10.01 -19.74 4.22
N TYR A 280 10.75 -18.83 4.85
CA TYR A 280 10.26 -17.91 5.87
C TYR A 280 10.50 -16.43 5.52
N ALA A 281 10.33 -16.02 4.28
CA ALA A 281 10.33 -14.62 3.89
C ALA A 281 8.96 -13.97 4.12
N SER A 282 8.94 -12.74 4.65
CA SER A 282 7.72 -11.97 4.89
C SER A 282 7.90 -10.51 4.44
N HIS A 283 7.37 -9.54 5.20
CA HIS A 283 7.40 -8.12 4.84
C HIS A 283 8.82 -7.62 4.59
N PHE A 284 8.98 -6.75 3.63
CA PHE A 284 10.29 -6.27 3.20
C PHE A 284 10.23 -4.85 2.65
N ILE A 285 11.39 -4.21 2.62
CA ILE A 285 11.64 -2.93 1.96
C ILE A 285 13.10 -2.88 1.48
N TRP A 286 13.37 -2.23 0.36
CA TRP A 286 14.73 -1.88 0.01
C TRP A 286 15.25 -0.77 0.94
N ARG A 287 16.46 -0.94 1.49
CA ARG A 287 17.20 0.14 2.13
C ARG A 287 17.94 0.99 1.08
N ASP A 288 18.55 0.33 0.15
CA ASP A 288 19.33 0.87 -0.96
C ASP A 288 19.33 -0.16 -2.11
N PRO A 289 19.94 0.11 -3.29
CA PRO A 289 19.91 -0.83 -4.42
C PRO A 289 20.53 -2.22 -4.15
N HIS A 290 21.22 -2.39 -3.05
CA HIS A 290 21.97 -3.62 -2.73
C HIS A 290 21.54 -4.32 -1.46
N HIS A 291 20.67 -3.70 -0.64
CA HIS A 291 20.27 -4.26 0.65
C HIS A 291 18.76 -4.19 0.87
N ILE A 292 18.23 -5.27 1.42
CA ILE A 292 16.80 -5.48 1.67
C ILE A 292 16.59 -5.73 3.15
N LEU A 293 15.80 -4.89 3.82
CA LEU A 293 15.30 -5.19 5.15
C LEU A 293 14.07 -6.08 5.02
N SER A 294 14.10 -7.25 5.66
CA SER A 294 12.97 -8.19 5.60
C SER A 294 12.79 -8.92 6.93
N GLN A 295 11.56 -9.28 7.18
CA GLN A 295 11.23 -10.19 8.27
C GLN A 295 11.44 -11.63 7.83
N SER A 296 12.18 -12.37 8.67
CA SER A 296 12.47 -13.77 8.46
C SER A 296 12.74 -14.47 9.81
N ARG A 297 13.13 -15.72 9.77
CA ARG A 297 13.61 -16.48 10.92
C ARG A 297 14.68 -17.50 10.51
N HIS A 298 15.31 -18.14 11.48
CA HIS A 298 16.44 -19.08 11.29
C HIS A 298 17.70 -18.44 10.70
N TYR A 299 17.95 -17.17 11.08
CA TYR A 299 19.18 -16.46 10.79
C TYR A 299 19.81 -15.96 12.10
N ALA A 300 21.10 -15.69 12.11
CA ALA A 300 21.85 -15.15 13.26
C ALA A 300 21.60 -15.92 14.57
N GLY A 301 21.39 -17.26 14.51
CA GLY A 301 21.16 -18.10 15.67
C GLY A 301 19.75 -18.03 16.29
N THR A 302 18.82 -17.20 15.74
CA THR A 302 17.44 -17.15 16.24
C THR A 302 16.48 -18.02 15.44
N THR A 303 15.54 -18.67 16.12
CA THR A 303 14.40 -19.40 15.53
C THR A 303 13.15 -18.56 15.47
N ASN A 304 13.12 -17.41 16.13
CA ASN A 304 11.99 -16.48 16.16
C ASN A 304 11.96 -15.60 14.91
N TRP A 305 10.79 -15.04 14.61
CA TRP A 305 10.68 -13.99 13.61
C TRP A 305 11.40 -12.74 14.10
N SER A 306 12.30 -12.21 13.26
CA SER A 306 13.04 -10.97 13.51
C SER A 306 13.21 -10.20 12.19
N ASN A 307 13.83 -9.04 12.27
CA ASN A 307 14.11 -8.18 11.13
C ASN A 307 15.57 -8.34 10.73
N PHE A 308 15.83 -8.66 9.49
CA PHE A 308 17.18 -8.87 8.96
C PHE A 308 17.42 -8.00 7.74
N LEU A 309 18.61 -7.43 7.69
CA LEU A 309 19.14 -6.76 6.51
C LEU A 309 19.91 -7.78 5.67
N PHE A 310 19.40 -8.07 4.49
CA PHE A 310 20.00 -8.99 3.52
C PHE A 310 20.74 -8.22 2.45
N GLN A 311 21.94 -8.64 2.10
CA GLN A 311 22.56 -8.22 0.86
C GLN A 311 21.82 -8.89 -0.32
N ASP A 312 21.54 -8.13 -1.41
CA ASP A 312 20.90 -8.66 -2.63
C ASP A 312 21.86 -9.58 -3.41
N LYS A 313 22.13 -10.72 -2.85
CA LYS A 313 23.02 -11.76 -3.39
C LYS A 313 22.65 -13.12 -2.80
N GLU A 314 22.74 -14.17 -3.59
CA GLU A 314 22.63 -15.55 -3.07
C GLU A 314 23.74 -15.83 -2.07
N GLY A 315 23.38 -16.30 -0.86
CA GLY A 315 24.32 -16.51 0.23
C GLY A 315 25.03 -15.24 0.70
N GLY A 316 24.44 -14.06 0.44
CA GLY A 316 24.96 -12.78 0.86
C GLY A 316 24.96 -12.56 2.37
N GLN A 317 25.54 -11.47 2.81
CA GLN A 317 25.59 -11.10 4.23
C GLN A 317 24.18 -10.88 4.78
N VAL A 318 23.97 -11.26 6.05
CA VAL A 318 22.71 -11.10 6.78
C VAL A 318 23.04 -10.54 8.16
N GLU A 319 22.40 -9.40 8.48
CA GLU A 319 22.56 -8.71 9.76
C GLU A 319 21.18 -8.59 10.44
N GLU A 320 21.08 -8.90 11.73
CA GLU A 320 19.87 -8.70 12.50
C GLU A 320 19.72 -7.21 12.88
N VAL A 321 18.56 -6.61 12.59
CA VAL A 321 18.26 -5.20 12.84
C VAL A 321 17.26 -5.06 13.96
N GLY A 322 17.64 -4.30 15.00
CA GLY A 322 16.75 -3.97 16.10
C GLY A 322 16.42 -5.14 17.02
N ALA A 323 17.33 -6.10 17.18
CA ALA A 323 17.18 -7.23 18.09
C ALA A 323 16.69 -6.79 19.47
N GLY A 324 15.63 -7.43 19.99
CA GLY A 324 15.00 -7.12 21.27
C GLY A 324 14.18 -5.80 21.31
N ILE A 325 14.14 -5.03 20.22
CA ILE A 325 13.39 -3.76 20.12
C ILE A 325 12.34 -3.82 19.01
N LEU A 326 12.74 -4.26 17.81
CA LEU A 326 11.83 -4.50 16.68
C LEU A 326 11.39 -5.97 16.71
N ASP A 327 10.69 -6.36 17.75
CA ASP A 327 10.21 -7.72 17.94
C ASP A 327 8.90 -7.98 17.18
N GLY A 328 8.83 -9.12 16.53
CA GLY A 328 7.64 -9.58 15.83
C GLY A 328 7.50 -9.06 14.41
N SER A 329 6.34 -9.33 13.83
CA SER A 329 5.99 -8.99 12.46
C SER A 329 5.33 -7.60 12.39
N GLY A 330 5.62 -6.84 11.36
CA GLY A 330 5.06 -5.51 11.10
C GLY A 330 5.35 -5.07 9.66
N HIS A 331 5.05 -3.82 9.32
CA HIS A 331 5.13 -3.26 7.97
C HIS A 331 6.24 -2.22 7.91
N LEU A 332 7.39 -2.65 7.39
CA LEU A 332 8.65 -1.92 7.44
C LEU A 332 8.80 -0.93 6.28
N SER A 333 9.24 0.29 6.56
CA SER A 333 9.78 1.21 5.55
C SER A 333 10.92 2.04 6.14
N TYR A 334 11.82 2.54 5.28
CA TYR A 334 12.81 3.53 5.67
C TYR A 334 12.29 4.94 5.39
N LEU A 335 12.49 5.86 6.32
CA LEU A 335 12.35 7.28 6.04
C LEU A 335 13.52 7.76 5.16
N PRO A 336 13.37 8.89 4.46
CA PRO A 336 14.47 9.50 3.71
C PRO A 336 15.75 9.60 4.55
N GLY A 337 16.90 9.25 3.96
CA GLY A 337 18.18 9.20 4.66
C GLY A 337 18.52 7.86 5.33
N ASN A 338 17.57 6.93 5.40
CA ASN A 338 17.77 5.55 5.92
C ASN A 338 18.23 5.45 7.40
N GLU A 339 18.13 6.55 8.16
CA GLU A 339 18.46 6.55 9.59
C GLU A 339 17.32 6.05 10.46
N TRP A 340 16.08 6.20 9.99
CA TRP A 340 14.88 5.79 10.70
C TRP A 340 14.11 4.73 9.94
N ILE A 341 13.69 3.70 10.65
CA ILE A 341 12.73 2.68 10.19
C ILE A 341 11.36 3.02 10.77
N LEU A 342 10.36 3.18 9.92
CA LEU A 342 8.96 3.22 10.27
C LEU A 342 8.41 1.79 10.24
N ASN A 343 7.76 1.36 11.31
CA ASN A 343 7.19 0.03 11.43
C ASN A 343 5.91 0.06 12.26
N ASP A 344 5.19 -1.04 12.33
CA ASP A 344 4.04 -1.22 13.21
C ASP A 344 4.07 -2.59 13.90
N THR A 345 3.06 -2.87 14.70
CA THR A 345 2.84 -4.20 15.27
C THR A 345 1.46 -4.71 14.89
N TYR A 346 1.32 -6.03 14.76
CA TYR A 346 0.00 -6.64 14.84
C TYR A 346 -0.62 -6.45 16.23
N PRO A 347 -1.95 -6.65 16.37
CA PRO A 347 -2.63 -6.45 17.66
C PRO A 347 -2.01 -7.29 18.78
N LYS A 348 -1.55 -6.64 19.84
CA LYS A 348 -0.94 -7.26 21.02
C LYS A 348 -1.80 -7.08 22.27
N GLY A 349 -1.68 -8.03 23.21
CA GLY A 349 -2.33 -7.98 24.51
C GLY A 349 -3.86 -8.13 24.48
N LYS A 350 -4.49 -8.06 25.64
CA LYS A 350 -5.96 -8.16 25.80
C LYS A 350 -6.69 -7.00 25.12
N GLU A 351 -6.09 -5.83 25.10
CA GLU A 351 -6.63 -4.63 24.48
C GLU A 351 -6.43 -4.60 22.95
N ARG A 352 -5.78 -5.61 22.38
CA ARG A 352 -5.56 -5.73 20.93
C ARG A 352 -5.02 -4.44 20.30
N LEU A 353 -3.96 -3.89 20.87
CA LEU A 353 -3.35 -2.64 20.43
C LEU A 353 -2.33 -2.88 19.32
N GLN A 354 -2.44 -2.09 18.26
CA GLN A 354 -1.44 -1.94 17.20
C GLN A 354 -0.64 -0.67 17.47
N THR A 355 0.67 -0.75 17.33
CA THR A 355 1.58 0.35 17.67
C THR A 355 2.49 0.68 16.48
N PRO A 356 2.12 1.67 15.64
CA PRO A 356 3.08 2.26 14.72
C PRO A 356 4.19 2.95 15.50
N HIS A 357 5.44 2.81 15.02
CA HIS A 357 6.60 3.33 15.73
C HIS A 357 7.76 3.65 14.78
N LEU A 358 8.63 4.53 15.22
CA LEU A 358 9.92 4.83 14.59
C LEU A 358 11.04 4.14 15.35
N TYR A 359 12.04 3.65 14.61
CA TYR A 359 13.26 3.08 15.17
C TYR A 359 14.51 3.71 14.52
N HIS A 360 15.35 4.31 15.31
CA HIS A 360 16.61 4.90 14.83
C HIS A 360 17.71 3.84 14.78
N VAL A 361 18.25 3.58 13.59
CA VAL A 361 19.16 2.46 13.33
C VAL A 361 20.45 2.55 14.18
N LYS A 362 21.07 3.73 14.25
CA LYS A 362 22.32 3.98 14.96
C LYS A 362 22.18 3.94 16.47
N THR A 363 21.24 4.71 17.03
CA THR A 363 21.07 4.87 18.48
C THR A 363 20.20 3.82 19.11
N LYS A 364 19.54 2.98 18.29
CA LYS A 364 18.58 1.95 18.73
C LYS A 364 17.37 2.54 19.49
N ARG A 365 17.14 3.84 19.37
CA ARG A 365 16.00 4.53 19.99
C ARG A 365 14.71 4.15 19.28
N ARG A 366 13.68 3.75 20.05
CA ARG A 366 12.32 3.54 19.57
C ARG A 366 11.40 4.65 20.06
N ILE A 367 10.50 5.12 19.20
CA ILE A 367 9.48 6.12 19.51
C ILE A 367 8.14 5.57 19.05
N ASP A 368 7.23 5.29 19.98
CA ASP A 368 5.88 4.87 19.66
C ASP A 368 5.06 6.09 19.17
N LEU A 369 4.34 5.92 18.07
CA LEU A 369 3.54 6.98 17.44
C LEU A 369 2.07 6.96 17.88
N GLY A 370 1.65 5.90 18.54
CA GLY A 370 0.28 5.75 19.05
C GLY A 370 -0.03 4.30 19.37
N HIS A 371 -1.17 4.09 20.04
CA HIS A 371 -1.70 2.77 20.34
C HIS A 371 -3.15 2.72 19.83
N PHE A 372 -3.39 1.93 18.79
CA PHE A 372 -4.66 1.86 18.08
C PHE A 372 -5.35 0.52 18.37
N HIS A 373 -6.51 0.58 18.99
CA HIS A 373 -7.30 -0.61 19.27
C HIS A 373 -7.87 -1.20 17.99
N LEU A 374 -7.69 -2.51 17.78
CA LEU A 374 -8.33 -3.25 16.70
C LEU A 374 -9.47 -4.11 17.26
N PRO A 375 -10.74 -3.71 17.11
CA PRO A 375 -11.88 -4.53 17.52
C PRO A 375 -11.85 -5.94 16.93
N ALA A 376 -12.27 -6.94 17.68
CA ALA A 376 -12.19 -8.35 17.28
C ALA A 376 -12.95 -8.70 15.99
N ILE A 377 -13.95 -7.89 15.63
CA ILE A 377 -14.71 -8.04 14.38
C ILE A 377 -13.86 -7.83 13.13
N TYR A 378 -12.75 -7.07 13.22
CA TYR A 378 -11.78 -6.92 12.14
C TYR A 378 -10.84 -8.11 12.12
N THR A 379 -11.16 -9.11 11.32
CA THR A 379 -10.43 -10.37 11.22
C THR A 379 -10.30 -10.84 9.77
N GLY A 380 -9.48 -11.86 9.52
CA GLY A 380 -9.31 -12.46 8.19
C GLY A 380 -8.91 -11.46 7.11
N GLU A 381 -9.66 -11.43 6.01
CA GLU A 381 -9.41 -10.55 4.88
C GLU A 381 -9.65 -9.08 5.19
N TRP A 382 -10.66 -8.78 6.02
CA TRP A 382 -11.06 -7.40 6.37
C TRP A 382 -10.46 -6.89 7.68
N ARG A 383 -9.40 -7.53 8.19
CA ARG A 383 -8.63 -6.95 9.30
C ARG A 383 -8.08 -5.58 8.89
N VAL A 384 -7.86 -4.72 9.85
CA VAL A 384 -7.25 -3.41 9.63
C VAL A 384 -5.82 -3.45 10.17
N ASP A 385 -4.86 -3.60 9.28
CA ASP A 385 -3.46 -3.39 9.62
C ASP A 385 -3.15 -1.89 9.48
N THR A 386 -2.32 -1.32 10.34
CA THR A 386 -2.06 0.13 10.32
C THR A 386 -1.27 0.57 9.10
N HIS A 387 -0.45 -0.32 8.51
CA HIS A 387 0.30 -0.05 7.28
C HIS A 387 0.86 1.37 7.23
N PRO A 388 1.77 1.79 8.12
CA PRO A 388 2.18 3.17 8.23
C PRO A 388 2.95 3.65 6.99
N ARG A 389 2.58 4.83 6.46
CA ARG A 389 3.21 5.49 5.30
C ARG A 389 3.60 6.90 5.71
N PHE A 390 4.77 7.34 5.30
CA PHE A 390 5.31 8.67 5.65
C PHE A 390 5.12 9.67 4.49
N SER A 391 5.03 10.96 4.83
CA SER A 391 5.06 12.04 3.86
C SER A 391 6.48 12.28 3.33
N PRO A 392 6.67 12.68 2.06
CA PRO A 392 7.99 12.92 1.46
C PRO A 392 8.88 13.89 2.26
N ASP A 393 8.29 14.85 2.93
CA ASP A 393 8.98 15.82 3.80
C ASP A 393 9.21 15.32 5.23
N SER A 394 8.86 14.07 5.53
CA SER A 394 9.00 13.43 6.84
C SER A 394 8.30 14.17 7.99
N ARG A 395 7.24 14.95 7.71
CA ARG A 395 6.44 15.64 8.74
C ARG A 395 5.31 14.79 9.29
N TYR A 396 4.80 13.85 8.50
CA TYR A 396 3.60 13.10 8.81
C TYR A 396 3.76 11.60 8.56
N VAL A 397 3.04 10.82 9.33
CA VAL A 397 2.75 9.42 9.06
C VAL A 397 1.24 9.24 8.93
N CYS A 398 0.79 8.60 7.85
CA CYS A 398 -0.59 8.21 7.67
C CYS A 398 -0.75 6.71 7.95
N ILE A 399 -1.84 6.34 8.64
CA ILE A 399 -2.18 4.95 8.95
C ILE A 399 -3.65 4.68 8.64
N ASP A 400 -3.97 3.40 8.45
CA ASP A 400 -5.34 2.89 8.46
C ASP A 400 -5.68 2.44 9.88
N ALA A 401 -6.79 2.92 10.46
CA ALA A 401 -7.23 2.48 11.79
C ALA A 401 -8.76 2.56 11.94
N PRO A 402 -9.37 1.74 12.80
CA PRO A 402 -10.75 1.94 13.20
C PRO A 402 -10.90 3.21 14.04
N ASP A 403 -11.94 4.01 13.76
CA ASP A 403 -12.29 5.24 14.49
C ASP A 403 -13.69 5.10 15.11
N GLY A 404 -13.77 4.42 16.23
CA GLY A 404 -15.01 4.21 16.98
C GLY A 404 -16.16 3.72 16.09
N LYS A 405 -17.28 4.44 16.11
CA LYS A 405 -18.48 4.12 15.29
C LYS A 405 -18.32 4.44 13.80
N ALA A 406 -17.35 5.29 13.44
CA ALA A 406 -17.09 5.64 12.04
C ALA A 406 -16.44 4.49 11.25
N GLY A 407 -15.96 3.45 11.96
CA GLY A 407 -15.32 2.31 11.37
C GLY A 407 -13.91 2.62 10.86
N ARG A 408 -13.47 2.01 9.75
CA ARG A 408 -12.14 2.20 9.18
C ARG A 408 -11.98 3.62 8.62
N GLN A 409 -10.94 4.34 9.06
CA GLN A 409 -10.61 5.70 8.62
C GLN A 409 -9.10 5.86 8.42
N LEU A 410 -8.70 6.90 7.69
CA LEU A 410 -7.31 7.35 7.59
C LEU A 410 -6.99 8.28 8.76
N HIS A 411 -5.86 8.03 9.42
CA HIS A 411 -5.36 8.86 10.51
C HIS A 411 -4.01 9.45 10.15
N LEU A 412 -3.81 10.72 10.47
CA LEU A 412 -2.56 11.43 10.28
C LEU A 412 -1.88 11.66 11.63
N ILE A 413 -0.61 11.31 11.73
CA ILE A 413 0.23 11.47 12.92
C ILE A 413 1.30 12.52 12.61
N ASP A 414 1.43 13.53 13.45
CA ASP A 414 2.44 14.59 13.31
C ASP A 414 3.76 14.15 13.96
N ILE A 415 4.78 13.88 13.14
CA ILE A 415 6.09 13.44 13.60
C ILE A 415 7.17 14.55 13.58
N ARG A 416 6.76 15.80 13.33
CA ARG A 416 7.67 16.95 13.39
C ARG A 416 8.36 17.03 14.75
N GLY A 417 9.66 17.19 14.74
CA GLY A 417 10.48 17.28 15.95
C GLY A 417 10.78 15.94 16.65
N LEU A 418 10.39 14.79 16.09
CA LEU A 418 10.74 13.47 16.63
C LEU A 418 12.03 12.91 16.05
N LEU A 419 12.43 13.37 14.87
CA LEU A 419 13.55 12.83 14.10
C LEU A 419 14.91 13.48 14.43
N ASN A 420 14.93 14.41 15.39
CA ASN A 420 16.15 15.10 15.86
C ASN A 420 16.87 14.29 16.94
#